data_c0a85a013b4989d58f4fbb773a0d3cb5
#
_entry.id   c0a85a013b4989d58f4fbb773a0d3cb5
#
_cell.length_a   1.000
_cell.length_b   1.000
_cell.length_c   1.000
_cell.angle_alpha   90.00
_cell.angle_beta   90.00
_cell.angle_gamma   90.00
#
_symmetry.space_group_name_H-M   'P 1'
#
loop_
_entity.id
_entity.type
_entity.pdbx_description
1 polymer ?
#
loop_
_entity_poly.entity_id
_entity_poly.type
_entity_poly.pdbx_seq_one_letter_code
_entity_poly.pdbx_strand_id
1 'polypeptide(L)'
;MKINELLDKYQVTLYLFPETMWERRGFYFPDERTIYVNGNLTQKEREEVILHELGHIKHDPANYKRLLYKYENEADRFMIRHLISEELAQYEVSDFNWIQFAERHKISTTW
;
A
#
# COMPACT_ATOMS: atom_id res chain seq x y z
N MET A 1 -8.75 -8.83 5.36
CA MET A 1 -9.54 -7.59 5.54
C MET A 1 -9.54 -6.82 4.23
N LYS A 2 -10.72 -6.43 3.78
CA LYS A 2 -10.84 -5.70 2.51
C LYS A 2 -10.36 -4.25 2.66
N ILE A 3 -10.00 -3.63 1.54
CA ILE A 3 -9.49 -2.26 1.52
C ILE A 3 -10.45 -1.28 2.20
N ASN A 4 -11.74 -1.36 1.90
CA ASN A 4 -12.74 -0.47 2.50
C ASN A 4 -12.78 -0.62 4.02
N GLU A 5 -12.66 -1.83 4.52
CA GLU A 5 -12.64 -2.11 5.95
C GLU A 5 -11.38 -1.52 6.60
N LEU A 6 -10.24 -1.58 5.91
CA LEU A 6 -9.00 -0.98 6.41
C LEU A 6 -9.08 0.53 6.46
N LEU A 7 -9.64 1.14 5.41
CA LEU A 7 -9.82 2.60 5.39
C LEU A 7 -10.71 3.07 6.54
N ASP A 8 -11.78 2.34 6.81
CA ASP A 8 -12.67 2.64 7.93
C ASP A 8 -11.97 2.45 9.27
N LYS A 9 -11.23 1.35 9.42
CA LYS A 9 -10.50 1.04 10.65
C LYS A 9 -9.51 2.14 11.02
N TYR A 10 -8.79 2.67 10.03
CA TYR A 10 -7.80 3.71 10.26
C TYR A 10 -8.36 5.11 10.09
N GLN A 11 -9.66 5.23 9.81
CA GLN A 11 -10.33 6.51 9.62
C GLN A 11 -9.66 7.37 8.56
N VAL A 12 -9.42 6.76 7.40
CA VAL A 12 -8.74 7.39 6.27
C VAL A 12 -9.71 7.52 5.10
N THR A 13 -9.72 8.68 4.48
CA THR A 13 -10.50 8.94 3.26
C THR A 13 -9.66 8.61 2.03
N LEU A 14 -10.30 8.07 1.00
CA LEU A 14 -9.67 7.80 -0.28
C LEU A 14 -10.15 8.79 -1.31
N TYR A 15 -9.21 9.38 -2.06
CA TYR A 15 -9.51 10.27 -3.17
C TYR A 15 -8.77 9.83 -4.41
N LEU A 16 -9.48 9.63 -5.52
CA LEU A 16 -8.87 9.30 -6.81
C LEU A 16 -8.66 10.59 -7.60
N PHE A 17 -7.44 10.86 -8.03
CA PHE A 17 -7.16 12.04 -8.85
C PHE A 17 -6.86 11.62 -10.30
N PRO A 18 -7.18 12.49 -11.28
CA PRO A 18 -6.88 12.19 -12.67
C PRO A 18 -5.38 12.28 -12.95
N GLU A 19 -4.90 11.41 -13.84
CA GLU A 19 -3.49 11.36 -14.22
C GLU A 19 -2.96 12.71 -14.72
N THR A 20 -3.82 13.47 -15.37
CA THR A 20 -3.48 14.80 -15.89
C THR A 20 -3.13 15.81 -14.81
N MET A 21 -3.60 15.56 -13.58
CA MET A 21 -3.33 16.45 -12.45
C MET A 21 -1.93 16.20 -11.87
N TRP A 22 -1.48 14.93 -11.83
CA TRP A 22 -0.22 14.58 -11.21
C TRP A 22 0.22 13.19 -11.68
N GLU A 23 1.51 13.04 -11.96
CA GLU A 23 2.06 11.78 -12.49
C GLU A 23 2.28 10.71 -11.43
N ARG A 24 2.29 11.07 -10.15
CA ARG A 24 2.54 10.11 -9.07
C ARG A 24 1.44 9.06 -8.96
N ARG A 25 1.82 7.88 -8.43
CA ARG A 25 0.85 6.81 -8.19
C ARG A 25 -0.08 7.16 -7.04
N GLY A 26 0.43 7.81 -6.00
CA GLY A 26 -0.39 8.23 -4.87
C GLY A 26 0.46 8.70 -3.71
N PHE A 27 -0.22 9.22 -2.68
CA PHE A 27 0.44 9.64 -1.44
C PHE A 27 -0.59 9.80 -0.32
N TYR A 28 -0.09 9.74 0.92
CA TYR A 28 -0.91 9.97 2.10
C TYR A 28 -0.66 11.38 2.63
N PHE A 29 -1.73 12.12 2.88
CA PHE A 29 -1.67 13.46 3.43
C PHE A 29 -2.15 13.41 4.89
N PRO A 30 -1.22 13.46 5.87
CA PRO A 30 -1.56 13.21 7.27
C PRO A 30 -2.57 14.19 7.87
N ASP A 31 -2.43 15.49 7.53
CA ASP A 31 -3.29 16.54 8.11
C ASP A 31 -4.76 16.32 7.78
N GLU A 32 -5.03 15.79 6.59
CA GLU A 32 -6.40 15.51 6.13
C GLU A 32 -6.81 14.06 6.32
N ARG A 33 -5.89 13.20 6.75
CA ARG A 33 -6.09 11.75 6.83
C ARG A 33 -6.68 11.20 5.53
N THR A 34 -6.08 11.60 4.42
CA THR A 34 -6.55 11.23 3.10
C THR A 34 -5.43 10.60 2.30
N ILE A 35 -5.74 9.50 1.63
CA ILE A 35 -4.86 8.87 0.66
C ILE A 35 -5.33 9.29 -0.74
N TYR A 36 -4.43 9.89 -1.50
CA TYR A 36 -4.67 10.26 -2.89
C TYR A 36 -4.08 9.19 -3.79
N VAL A 37 -4.88 8.66 -4.71
CA VAL A 37 -4.46 7.58 -5.61
C VAL A 37 -4.76 7.99 -7.05
N ASN A 38 -3.79 7.75 -7.95
CA ASN A 38 -3.96 8.01 -9.36
C ASN A 38 -5.06 7.11 -9.93
N GLY A 39 -6.11 7.72 -10.47
CA GLY A 39 -7.26 6.99 -10.99
C GLY A 39 -6.99 6.20 -12.26
N ASN A 40 -5.85 6.43 -12.92
CA ASN A 40 -5.47 5.71 -14.14
C ASN A 40 -4.79 4.37 -13.86
N LEU A 41 -4.49 4.07 -12.60
CA LEU A 41 -3.92 2.78 -12.21
C LEU A 41 -4.96 1.67 -12.31
N THR A 42 -4.51 0.45 -12.54
CA THR A 42 -5.38 -0.72 -12.45
C THR A 42 -5.88 -0.89 -11.00
N GLN A 43 -6.95 -1.65 -10.84
CA GLN A 43 -7.46 -1.92 -9.49
C GLN A 43 -6.40 -2.52 -8.58
N LYS A 44 -5.64 -3.47 -9.10
CA LYS A 44 -4.55 -4.11 -8.36
C LYS A 44 -3.48 -3.10 -7.94
N GLU A 45 -3.07 -2.22 -8.87
CA GLU A 45 -2.08 -1.20 -8.56
C GLU A 45 -2.59 -0.20 -7.52
N ARG A 46 -3.88 0.18 -7.62
CA ARG A 46 -4.50 1.06 -6.62
C ARG A 46 -4.48 0.44 -5.24
N GLU A 47 -4.81 -0.85 -5.14
CA GLU A 47 -4.78 -1.55 -3.85
C GLU A 47 -3.38 -1.59 -3.26
N GLU A 48 -2.37 -1.83 -4.07
CA GLU A 48 -0.98 -1.81 -3.62
C GLU A 48 -0.58 -0.44 -3.08
N VAL A 49 -0.95 0.63 -3.78
CA VAL A 49 -0.66 2.00 -3.34
C VAL A 49 -1.37 2.31 -2.03
N ILE A 50 -2.64 1.96 -1.92
CA ILE A 50 -3.42 2.21 -0.71
C ILE A 50 -2.80 1.49 0.49
N LEU A 51 -2.44 0.23 0.34
CA LEU A 51 -1.83 -0.54 1.43
C LEU A 51 -0.47 0.02 1.83
N HIS A 52 0.35 0.43 0.85
CA HIS A 52 1.64 1.05 1.13
C HIS A 52 1.46 2.34 1.93
N GLU A 53 0.54 3.20 1.49
CA GLU A 53 0.29 4.47 2.17
C GLU A 53 -0.34 4.27 3.55
N LEU A 54 -1.19 3.27 3.72
CA LEU A 54 -1.71 2.91 5.04
C LEU A 54 -0.59 2.53 5.99
N GLY A 55 0.48 1.93 5.47
CA GLY A 55 1.66 1.60 6.26
C GLY A 55 2.41 2.81 6.79
N HIS A 56 2.19 4.00 6.22
CA HIS A 56 2.81 5.25 6.68
C HIS A 56 2.01 6.00 7.75
N ILE A 57 0.79 5.56 8.07
CA ILE A 57 -0.11 6.33 8.93
C ILE A 57 0.51 6.73 10.27
N LYS A 58 1.25 5.83 10.89
CA LYS A 58 1.86 6.08 12.19
C LYS A 58 3.22 6.77 12.12
N HIS A 59 3.70 7.07 10.92
CA HIS A 59 4.99 7.71 10.75
C HIS A 59 4.88 9.23 10.92
N ASP A 60 5.81 9.81 11.66
CA ASP A 60 5.86 11.26 11.88
C ASP A 60 6.47 11.94 10.64
N PRO A 61 5.73 12.82 9.95
CA PRO A 61 6.28 13.53 8.79
C PRO A 61 7.57 14.31 9.08
N ALA A 62 7.72 14.80 10.31
CA ALA A 62 8.91 15.55 10.70
C ALA A 62 10.19 14.70 10.65
N ASN A 63 10.05 13.38 10.80
CA ASN A 63 11.18 12.45 10.79
C ASN A 63 11.36 11.75 9.45
N TYR A 64 10.51 12.02 8.47
CA TYR A 64 10.45 11.24 7.22
C TYR A 64 11.79 11.27 6.47
N LYS A 65 12.38 12.45 6.32
CA LYS A 65 13.64 12.60 5.59
C LYS A 65 14.78 11.81 6.26
N ARG A 66 14.86 11.88 7.58
CA ARG A 66 15.91 11.20 8.36
C ARG A 66 15.72 9.70 8.40
N LEU A 67 14.46 9.24 8.47
CA LEU A 67 14.12 7.82 8.62
C LEU A 67 13.50 7.24 7.35
N LEU A 68 13.82 7.81 6.18
CA LEU A 68 13.20 7.43 4.92
C LEU A 68 13.21 5.92 4.67
N TYR A 69 14.38 5.30 4.73
CA TYR A 69 14.48 3.86 4.43
C TYR A 69 13.73 3.01 5.44
N LYS A 70 13.76 3.39 6.70
CA LYS A 70 13.04 2.67 7.74
C LYS A 70 11.53 2.75 7.51
N TYR A 71 11.02 3.94 7.22
CA TYR A 71 9.59 4.16 7.01
C TYR A 71 9.10 3.46 5.74
N GLU A 72 9.87 3.54 4.66
CA GLU A 72 9.51 2.86 3.42
C GLU A 72 9.49 1.34 3.61
N ASN A 73 10.45 0.78 4.34
CA ASN A 73 10.47 -0.65 4.65
C ASN A 73 9.26 -1.06 5.50
N GLU A 74 8.89 -0.26 6.47
CA GLU A 74 7.72 -0.54 7.30
C GLU A 74 6.43 -0.50 6.50
N ALA A 75 6.30 0.49 5.60
CA ALA A 75 5.14 0.60 4.72
C ALA A 75 5.05 -0.58 3.75
N ASP A 76 6.16 -1.00 3.18
CA ASP A 76 6.21 -2.15 2.28
C ASP A 76 5.86 -3.44 3.02
N ARG A 77 6.37 -3.61 4.25
CA ARG A 77 6.01 -4.78 5.07
C ARG A 77 4.53 -4.83 5.38
N PHE A 78 3.94 -3.69 5.68
CA PHE A 78 2.50 -3.59 5.93
C PHE A 78 1.72 -4.04 4.70
N MET A 79 2.07 -3.51 3.54
CA MET A 79 1.44 -3.86 2.27
C MET A 79 1.59 -5.37 1.98
N ILE A 80 2.81 -5.88 2.10
CA ILE A 80 3.10 -7.29 1.81
C ILE A 80 2.30 -8.21 2.71
N ARG A 81 2.22 -7.92 4.01
CA ARG A 81 1.45 -8.73 4.95
C ARG A 81 -0.01 -8.85 4.54
N HIS A 82 -0.62 -7.74 4.13
CA HIS A 82 -2.02 -7.75 3.72
C HIS A 82 -2.23 -8.50 2.40
N LEU A 83 -1.33 -8.32 1.44
CA LEU A 83 -1.41 -9.03 0.16
C LEU A 83 -1.23 -10.53 0.34
N ILE A 84 -0.30 -10.94 1.21
CA ILE A 84 -0.09 -12.35 1.52
C ILE A 84 -1.32 -12.94 2.20
N SER A 85 -1.92 -12.21 3.15
CA SER A 85 -3.13 -12.67 3.83
C SER A 85 -4.26 -12.94 2.86
N GLU A 86 -4.43 -12.07 1.86
CA GLU A 86 -5.46 -12.27 0.84
C GLU A 86 -5.17 -13.48 -0.04
N GLU A 87 -3.91 -13.67 -0.45
CA GLU A 87 -3.51 -14.82 -1.26
C GLU A 87 -3.72 -16.13 -0.51
N LEU A 88 -3.31 -16.17 0.75
CA LEU A 88 -3.45 -17.39 1.57
C LEU A 88 -4.91 -17.72 1.88
N ALA A 89 -5.79 -16.73 1.88
CA ALA A 89 -7.22 -16.96 2.07
C ALA A 89 -7.85 -17.65 0.85
N GLN A 90 -7.23 -17.53 -0.33
CA GLN A 90 -7.75 -18.10 -1.57
C GLN A 90 -7.13 -19.46 -1.91
N TYR A 91 -5.94 -19.77 -1.37
CA TYR A 91 -5.17 -20.96 -1.73
C TYR A 91 -4.73 -21.72 -0.48
N GLU A 92 -4.47 -23.02 -0.68
CA GLU A 92 -3.73 -23.80 0.33
C GLU A 92 -2.32 -23.23 0.45
N VAL A 93 -1.76 -23.25 1.67
CA VAL A 93 -0.40 -22.72 1.91
C VAL A 93 0.63 -23.41 1.01
N SER A 94 0.44 -24.72 0.75
CA SER A 94 1.33 -25.49 -0.11
C SER A 94 1.33 -25.03 -1.56
N ASP A 95 0.25 -24.35 -1.99
CA ASP A 95 0.13 -23.87 -3.37
C ASP A 95 0.65 -22.45 -3.55
N PHE A 96 1.06 -21.80 -2.47
CA PHE A 96 1.53 -20.42 -2.52
C PHE A 96 2.95 -20.36 -3.09
N ASN A 97 3.11 -19.57 -4.14
CA ASN A 97 4.42 -19.36 -4.78
C ASN A 97 4.91 -17.95 -4.51
N TRP A 98 5.92 -17.84 -3.64
CA TRP A 98 6.48 -16.55 -3.22
C TRP A 98 7.11 -15.76 -4.35
N ILE A 99 7.74 -16.45 -5.30
CA ILE A 99 8.41 -15.79 -6.43
C ILE A 99 7.37 -15.17 -7.35
N GLN A 100 6.32 -15.92 -7.69
CA GLN A 100 5.22 -15.39 -8.50
C GLN A 100 4.50 -14.26 -7.82
N PHE A 101 4.29 -14.37 -6.50
CA PHE A 101 3.69 -13.31 -5.72
C PHE A 101 4.50 -12.02 -5.83
N ALA A 102 5.81 -12.10 -5.59
CA ALA A 102 6.69 -10.95 -5.65
C ALA A 102 6.71 -10.31 -7.05
N GLU A 103 6.72 -11.13 -8.10
CA GLU A 103 6.69 -10.64 -9.48
C GLU A 103 5.39 -9.92 -9.81
N ARG A 104 4.23 -10.50 -9.41
CA ARG A 104 2.93 -9.89 -9.66
C ARG A 104 2.80 -8.52 -9.02
N HIS A 105 3.34 -8.34 -7.83
CA HIS A 105 3.24 -7.10 -7.06
C HIS A 105 4.47 -6.21 -7.19
N LYS A 106 5.44 -6.60 -8.02
CA LYS A 106 6.68 -5.85 -8.25
C LYS A 106 7.43 -5.56 -6.95
N ILE A 107 7.48 -6.56 -6.09
CA ILE A 107 8.13 -6.49 -4.79
C ILE A 107 9.53 -7.07 -4.89
N SER A 108 10.50 -6.45 -4.20
CA SER A 108 11.84 -7.00 -4.11
C SER A 108 11.84 -8.29 -3.31
N THR A 109 12.54 -9.32 -3.79
CA THR A 109 12.70 -10.59 -3.10
C THR A 109 13.92 -10.63 -2.19
N THR A 110 14.63 -9.53 -2.04
CA THR A 110 15.87 -9.44 -1.27
C THR A 110 15.67 -8.89 0.14
N TRP A 111 14.50 -8.95 0.65
CA TRP A 111 14.14 -8.45 1.98
C TRP A 111 14.95 -9.08 3.10
#